data_0b22a0d234bb9ad65f1eaae345504418
#
_entry.id   0b22a0d234bb9ad65f1eaae345504418
#
_cell.length_a   1.000
_cell.length_b   1.000
_cell.length_c   1.000
_cell.angle_alpha   90.00
_cell.angle_beta   90.00
_cell.angle_gamma   90.00
#
_symmetry.space_group_name_H-M   'P 1'
#
loop_
_entity.id
_entity.type
_entity.pdbx_description
1 polymer ?
#
loop_
_entity_poly.entity_id
_entity_poly.type
_entity_poly.pdbx_seq_one_letter_code
_entity_poly.pdbx_strand_id
1 'polypeptide(L)'
;MQESLYDFESEPEKRPSFLTWLCILTFIGSGWAIVSCVWTYTTAGKTSIVFKERVQVKKDSALLNDTAGIRRREKVSPLEGKIKASLSKIVDAENMRKAAIGGFIASLLTLAGAILMWNLRRQGFYVYILGVVFGILVPFYLYGNDLIAVGATSFANFFGLVFIALYALNLKSMRAHPVKGF
;
A
#
# COMPACT_ATOMS: atom_id res chain seq x y z
N MET A 1 25.42 55.83 15.73
CA MET A 1 25.33 54.99 14.54
C MET A 1 25.49 53.54 14.96
N GLN A 2 24.46 52.96 15.59
CA GLN A 2 24.45 51.58 16.05
C GLN A 2 22.98 51.10 16.07
N GLU A 3 22.35 51.23 14.92
CA GLU A 3 21.01 50.72 14.68
C GLU A 3 21.10 49.93 13.40
N SER A 4 20.86 48.64 13.43
CA SER A 4 20.39 47.76 12.39
C SER A 4 21.05 46.37 12.33
N LEU A 5 21.45 45.81 13.46
CA LEU A 5 22.06 44.45 13.49
C LEU A 5 21.15 43.37 14.12
N TYR A 6 19.90 43.70 14.45
CA TYR A 6 19.04 42.78 15.24
C TYR A 6 17.72 42.37 14.62
N ASP A 7 17.51 42.59 13.32
CA ASP A 7 16.25 42.17 12.67
C ASP A 7 16.43 41.11 11.58
N PHE A 8 17.18 40.05 11.88
CA PHE A 8 17.02 38.78 11.20
C PHE A 8 16.50 37.70 12.15
N GLU A 9 15.48 38.04 12.93
CA GLU A 9 14.58 37.04 13.46
C GLU A 9 13.84 36.48 12.27
N SER A 10 14.37 35.35 11.74
CA SER A 10 13.71 34.60 10.67
C SER A 10 12.33 34.18 11.20
N GLU A 11 11.29 34.88 10.76
CA GLU A 11 9.92 34.43 11.03
C GLU A 11 9.83 32.92 10.79
N PRO A 12 9.26 32.16 11.74
CA PRO A 12 9.11 30.73 11.56
C PRO A 12 8.28 30.51 10.30
N GLU A 13 8.91 29.92 9.29
CA GLU A 13 8.32 29.66 7.99
C GLU A 13 6.99 28.92 8.17
N LYS A 14 5.86 29.61 7.95
CA LYS A 14 4.51 29.05 8.10
C LYS A 14 4.37 27.87 7.13
N ARG A 15 4.18 26.69 7.68
CA ARG A 15 3.95 25.49 6.88
C ARG A 15 2.71 25.68 6.02
N PRO A 16 2.72 25.31 4.72
CA PRO A 16 1.51 25.31 3.92
C PRO A 16 0.47 24.38 4.56
N SER A 17 -0.71 24.90 4.83
CA SER A 17 -1.80 24.12 5.45
C SER A 17 -2.09 22.81 4.67
N PHE A 18 -1.97 22.87 3.35
CA PHE A 18 -2.17 21.74 2.47
C PHE A 18 -1.16 20.61 2.76
N LEU A 19 0.13 20.93 2.96
CA LEU A 19 1.16 19.94 3.30
C LEU A 19 0.86 19.25 4.64
N THR A 20 0.39 20.01 5.61
CA THR A 20 -0.01 19.49 6.93
C THR A 20 -1.13 18.47 6.81
N TRP A 21 -2.20 18.80 6.07
CA TRP A 21 -3.29 17.86 5.81
C TRP A 21 -2.85 16.60 5.09
N LEU A 22 -1.96 16.74 4.10
CA LEU A 22 -1.43 15.61 3.35
C LEU A 22 -0.61 14.67 4.24
N CYS A 23 0.23 15.21 5.11
CA CYS A 23 1.00 14.42 6.07
C CYS A 23 0.09 13.69 7.07
N ILE A 24 -0.94 14.36 7.61
CA ILE A 24 -1.91 13.73 8.53
C ILE A 24 -2.61 12.56 7.84
N LEU A 25 -3.08 12.76 6.61
CA LEU A 25 -3.75 11.70 5.87
C LEU A 25 -2.82 10.52 5.59
N THR A 26 -1.55 10.80 5.28
CA THR A 26 -0.52 9.76 5.10
C THR A 26 -0.25 9.01 6.41
N PHE A 27 -0.20 9.69 7.56
CA PHE A 27 -0.02 9.03 8.86
C PHE A 27 -1.17 8.09 9.17
N ILE A 28 -2.41 8.52 8.96
CA ILE A 28 -3.60 7.68 9.15
C ILE A 28 -3.54 6.47 8.21
N GLY A 29 -3.26 6.69 6.92
CA GLY A 29 -3.18 5.62 5.92
C GLY A 29 -2.06 4.62 6.20
N SER A 30 -0.85 5.10 6.53
CA SER A 30 0.30 4.23 6.85
C SER A 30 0.08 3.49 8.17
N GLY A 31 -0.50 4.13 9.17
CA GLY A 31 -0.85 3.49 10.45
C GLY A 31 -1.85 2.37 10.26
N TRP A 32 -2.92 2.62 9.49
CA TRP A 32 -3.90 1.59 9.13
C TRP A 32 -3.27 0.44 8.35
N ALA A 33 -2.38 0.74 7.40
CA ALA A 33 -1.69 -0.27 6.61
C ALA A 33 -0.80 -1.16 7.49
N ILE A 34 -0.08 -0.61 8.45
CA ILE A 34 0.74 -1.36 9.42
C ILE A 34 -0.13 -2.34 10.21
N VAL A 35 -1.24 -1.86 10.79
CA VAL A 35 -2.18 -2.71 11.55
C VAL A 35 -2.75 -3.81 10.66
N SER A 36 -3.15 -3.48 9.44
CA SER A 36 -3.68 -4.44 8.46
C SER A 36 -2.66 -5.52 8.09
N CYS A 37 -1.38 -5.15 7.92
CA CYS A 37 -0.31 -6.10 7.62
C CYS A 37 -0.09 -7.08 8.79
N VAL A 38 -0.05 -6.60 10.03
CA VAL A 38 0.07 -7.45 11.22
C VAL A 38 -1.12 -8.40 11.33
N TRP A 39 -2.34 -7.89 11.12
CA TRP A 39 -3.54 -8.70 11.12
C TRP A 39 -3.52 -9.77 10.04
N THR A 40 -3.15 -9.40 8.82
CA THR A 40 -3.04 -10.33 7.68
C THR A 40 -2.01 -11.42 7.96
N TYR A 41 -0.85 -11.05 8.50
CA TYR A 41 0.20 -12.02 8.85
C TYR A 41 -0.29 -13.06 9.86
N THR A 42 -0.97 -12.62 10.91
CA THR A 42 -1.45 -13.50 12.00
C THR A 42 -2.62 -14.37 11.56
N THR A 43 -3.48 -13.88 10.66
CA THR A 43 -4.69 -14.59 10.23
C THR A 43 -4.52 -15.37 8.92
N ALA A 44 -3.40 -15.24 8.22
CA ALA A 44 -3.15 -15.84 6.92
C ALA A 44 -3.46 -17.35 6.86
N GLY A 45 -3.04 -18.10 7.88
CA GLY A 45 -3.31 -19.54 7.96
C GLY A 45 -4.80 -19.86 8.07
N LYS A 46 -5.51 -19.16 8.94
CA LYS A 46 -6.96 -19.37 9.14
C LYS A 46 -7.75 -18.99 7.88
N THR A 47 -7.41 -17.85 7.29
CA THR A 47 -8.08 -17.35 6.07
C THR A 47 -7.93 -18.32 4.91
N SER A 48 -6.72 -18.88 4.69
CA SER A 48 -6.49 -19.83 3.61
C SER A 48 -7.24 -21.14 3.79
N ILE A 49 -7.34 -21.65 5.03
CA ILE A 49 -8.11 -22.87 5.34
C ILE A 49 -9.59 -22.65 5.04
N VAL A 50 -10.18 -21.59 5.59
CA VAL A 50 -11.61 -21.26 5.39
C VAL A 50 -11.93 -21.05 3.89
N PHE A 51 -11.03 -20.43 3.16
CA PHE A 51 -11.21 -20.24 1.72
C PHE A 51 -11.19 -21.57 0.96
N LYS A 52 -10.21 -22.44 1.23
CA LYS A 52 -10.11 -23.76 0.63
C LYS A 52 -11.36 -24.62 0.92
N GLU A 53 -11.82 -24.61 2.15
CA GLU A 53 -13.04 -25.31 2.57
C GLU A 53 -14.28 -24.81 1.82
N ARG A 54 -14.48 -23.50 1.73
CA ARG A 54 -15.62 -22.92 0.99
C ARG A 54 -15.58 -23.26 -0.50
N VAL A 55 -14.40 -23.27 -1.11
CA VAL A 55 -14.23 -23.65 -2.52
C VAL A 55 -14.56 -25.13 -2.71
N GLN A 56 -14.13 -25.99 -1.78
CA GLN A 56 -14.42 -27.43 -1.81
C GLN A 56 -15.91 -27.69 -1.68
N VAL A 57 -16.58 -27.13 -0.68
CA VAL A 57 -18.03 -27.26 -0.47
C VAL A 57 -18.82 -26.81 -1.70
N LYS A 58 -18.43 -25.72 -2.32
CA LYS A 58 -19.08 -25.24 -3.55
C LYS A 58 -18.86 -26.20 -4.72
N LYS A 59 -17.72 -26.86 -4.81
CA LYS A 59 -17.41 -27.87 -5.83
C LYS A 59 -18.23 -29.13 -5.62
N ASP A 60 -18.32 -29.60 -4.37
CA ASP A 60 -19.10 -30.79 -4.00
C ASP A 60 -20.60 -30.58 -4.21
N SER A 61 -21.12 -29.39 -3.87
CA SER A 61 -22.50 -29.00 -4.16
C SER A 61 -22.80 -28.93 -5.66
N ALA A 62 -21.85 -28.50 -6.48
CA ALA A 62 -22.00 -28.49 -7.94
C ALA A 62 -22.03 -29.92 -8.51
N LEU A 63 -21.22 -30.83 -7.97
CA LEU A 63 -21.22 -32.24 -8.36
C LEU A 63 -22.53 -32.96 -7.99
N LEU A 64 -23.11 -32.68 -6.82
CA LEU A 64 -24.39 -33.22 -6.39
C LEU A 64 -25.55 -32.74 -7.29
N ASN A 65 -25.54 -31.48 -7.71
CA ASN A 65 -26.55 -30.96 -8.63
C ASN A 65 -26.40 -31.52 -10.07
N ASP A 66 -25.20 -31.89 -10.49
CA ASP A 66 -24.95 -32.52 -11.79
C ASP A 66 -25.50 -33.96 -11.81
N THR A 67 -25.48 -34.67 -10.68
CA THR A 67 -26.08 -36.02 -10.51
C THR A 67 -27.61 -35.99 -10.53
N ALA A 68 -28.23 -34.84 -10.22
CA ALA A 68 -29.68 -34.66 -10.22
C ALA A 68 -30.26 -34.30 -11.62
N GLY A 69 -29.48 -34.43 -12.70
CA GLY A 69 -29.97 -34.32 -14.09
C GLY A 69 -30.29 -32.91 -14.61
N ILE A 70 -29.97 -31.88 -13.80
CA ILE A 70 -30.10 -30.49 -14.26
C ILE A 70 -28.77 -30.05 -14.90
N ARG A 71 -28.55 -30.48 -16.11
CA ARG A 71 -27.46 -29.93 -16.97
C ARG A 71 -27.72 -28.45 -17.29
N ARG A 72 -27.65 -27.58 -16.31
CA ARG A 72 -27.28 -26.20 -16.56
C ARG A 72 -25.76 -26.19 -16.67
N ARG A 73 -25.26 -26.37 -17.91
CA ARG A 73 -23.91 -25.93 -18.26
C ARG A 73 -23.83 -24.43 -17.96
N GLU A 74 -23.54 -24.10 -16.70
CA GLU A 74 -23.03 -22.78 -16.38
C GLU A 74 -21.69 -22.71 -17.12
N LYS A 75 -21.71 -22.11 -18.31
CA LYS A 75 -20.49 -21.76 -19.03
C LYS A 75 -19.74 -20.82 -18.10
N VAL A 76 -18.88 -21.40 -17.24
CA VAL A 76 -17.92 -20.61 -16.47
C VAL A 76 -17.14 -19.82 -17.51
N SER A 77 -17.36 -18.51 -17.54
CA SER A 77 -16.68 -17.67 -18.52
C SER A 77 -15.17 -17.84 -18.33
N PRO A 78 -14.36 -17.84 -19.39
CA PRO A 78 -12.89 -17.98 -19.27
C PRO A 78 -12.30 -16.98 -18.27
N LEU A 79 -12.95 -15.82 -18.10
CA LEU A 79 -12.59 -14.78 -17.13
C LEU A 79 -12.83 -15.22 -15.68
N GLU A 80 -13.96 -15.88 -15.40
CA GLU A 80 -14.29 -16.36 -14.06
C GLU A 80 -13.28 -17.41 -13.57
N GLY A 81 -12.87 -18.32 -14.47
CA GLY A 81 -11.82 -19.30 -14.19
C GLY A 81 -10.48 -18.64 -13.83
N LYS A 82 -10.08 -17.59 -14.58
CA LYS A 82 -8.88 -16.81 -14.29
C LYS A 82 -8.97 -16.08 -12.95
N ILE A 83 -10.10 -15.44 -12.66
CA ILE A 83 -10.32 -14.74 -11.39
C ILE A 83 -10.22 -15.71 -10.20
N LYS A 84 -10.85 -16.89 -10.29
CA LYS A 84 -10.76 -17.91 -9.24
C LYS A 84 -9.32 -18.40 -9.03
N ALA A 85 -8.57 -18.62 -10.10
CA ALA A 85 -7.16 -19.02 -10.03
C ALA A 85 -6.28 -17.92 -9.39
N SER A 86 -6.46 -16.66 -9.78
CA SER A 86 -5.74 -15.54 -9.20
C SER A 86 -6.09 -15.35 -7.72
N LEU A 87 -7.37 -15.48 -7.38
CA LEU A 87 -7.83 -15.37 -5.99
C LEU A 87 -7.24 -16.47 -5.10
N SER A 88 -7.14 -17.70 -5.61
CA SER A 88 -6.51 -18.80 -4.86
C SER A 88 -5.04 -18.55 -4.56
N LYS A 89 -4.29 -17.92 -5.47
CA LYS A 89 -2.90 -17.51 -5.25
C LYS A 89 -2.79 -16.40 -4.20
N ILE A 90 -3.70 -15.41 -4.23
CA ILE A 90 -3.71 -14.30 -3.26
C ILE A 90 -4.00 -14.82 -1.85
N VAL A 91 -4.95 -15.76 -1.72
CA VAL A 91 -5.40 -16.28 -0.42
C VAL A 91 -4.52 -17.44 0.08
N ASP A 92 -3.50 -17.85 -0.67
CA ASP A 92 -2.54 -18.84 -0.17
C ASP A 92 -1.77 -18.29 1.03
N ALA A 93 -1.67 -19.09 2.10
CA ALA A 93 -1.14 -18.64 3.40
C ALA A 93 0.30 -18.11 3.31
N GLU A 94 1.12 -18.72 2.48
CA GLU A 94 2.52 -18.31 2.29
C GLU A 94 2.59 -16.98 1.55
N ASN A 95 1.83 -16.83 0.47
CA ASN A 95 1.78 -15.58 -0.29
C ASN A 95 1.21 -14.43 0.55
N MET A 96 0.16 -14.68 1.35
CA MET A 96 -0.39 -13.70 2.28
C MET A 96 0.64 -13.23 3.30
N ARG A 97 1.41 -14.14 3.89
CA ARG A 97 2.49 -13.76 4.84
C ARG A 97 3.58 -12.95 4.18
N LYS A 98 4.06 -13.38 3.01
CA LYS A 98 5.08 -12.64 2.25
C LYS A 98 4.58 -11.24 1.86
N ALA A 99 3.34 -11.14 1.37
CA ALA A 99 2.71 -9.86 1.05
C ALA A 99 2.57 -8.96 2.28
N ALA A 100 2.19 -9.52 3.43
CA ALA A 100 2.09 -8.77 4.68
C ALA A 100 3.45 -8.23 5.15
N ILE A 101 4.52 -9.02 5.06
CA ILE A 101 5.88 -8.56 5.39
C ILE A 101 6.31 -7.44 4.44
N GLY A 102 6.14 -7.63 3.13
CA GLY A 102 6.47 -6.61 2.14
C GLY A 102 5.67 -5.33 2.33
N GLY A 103 4.36 -5.45 2.57
CA GLY A 103 3.48 -4.32 2.86
C GLY A 103 3.85 -3.59 4.15
N PHE A 104 4.26 -4.32 5.18
CA PHE A 104 4.73 -3.74 6.44
C PHE A 104 5.98 -2.88 6.23
N ILE A 105 6.98 -3.39 5.51
CA ILE A 105 8.20 -2.64 5.17
C ILE A 105 7.86 -1.39 4.34
N ALA A 106 7.00 -1.54 3.32
CA ALA A 106 6.55 -0.41 2.50
C ALA A 106 5.86 0.67 3.34
N SER A 107 4.99 0.26 4.27
CA SER A 107 4.26 1.18 5.17
C SER A 107 5.19 1.90 6.14
N LEU A 108 6.22 1.24 6.65
CA LEU A 108 7.24 1.90 7.48
C LEU A 108 8.04 2.93 6.69
N LEU A 109 8.42 2.63 5.44
CA LEU A 109 9.13 3.58 4.58
C LEU A 109 8.26 4.80 4.25
N THR A 110 6.99 4.59 3.90
CA THR A 110 6.06 5.70 3.62
C THR A 110 5.81 6.55 4.86
N LEU A 111 5.69 5.92 6.04
CA LEU A 111 5.55 6.63 7.31
C LEU A 111 6.80 7.46 7.64
N ALA A 112 7.99 6.87 7.50
CA ALA A 112 9.25 7.58 7.71
C ALA A 112 9.40 8.76 6.74
N GLY A 113 9.04 8.57 5.46
CA GLY A 113 8.98 9.64 4.47
C GLY A 113 8.07 10.78 4.89
N ALA A 114 6.86 10.46 5.38
CA ALA A 114 5.91 11.46 5.86
C ALA A 114 6.41 12.23 7.09
N ILE A 115 7.08 11.55 8.04
CA ILE A 115 7.70 12.19 9.21
C ILE A 115 8.81 13.17 8.79
N LEU A 116 9.66 12.77 7.84
CA LEU A 116 10.71 13.64 7.31
C LEU A 116 10.12 14.85 6.58
N MET A 117 9.04 14.67 5.82
CA MET A 117 8.33 15.78 5.15
C MET A 117 7.62 16.68 6.15
N TRP A 118 7.12 16.14 7.26
CA TRP A 118 6.59 16.91 8.37
C TRP A 118 7.62 17.87 8.95
N ASN A 119 8.89 17.45 8.96
CA ASN A 119 10.03 18.29 9.36
C ASN A 119 10.59 19.17 8.22
N LEU A 120 9.81 19.37 7.12
CA LEU A 120 10.17 20.18 5.95
C LEU A 120 11.45 19.72 5.23
N ARG A 121 11.89 18.48 5.44
CA ARG A 121 13.07 17.92 4.77
C ARG A 121 12.69 17.34 3.41
N ARG A 122 13.30 17.84 2.34
CA ARG A 122 13.09 17.31 0.97
C ARG A 122 13.45 15.82 0.83
N GLN A 123 14.37 15.33 1.65
CA GLN A 123 14.74 13.90 1.68
C GLN A 123 13.55 12.99 1.97
N GLY A 124 12.56 13.45 2.75
CA GLY A 124 11.35 12.70 3.07
C GLY A 124 10.55 12.30 1.82
N PHE A 125 10.54 13.15 0.81
CA PHE A 125 9.86 12.86 -0.46
C PHE A 125 10.47 11.66 -1.19
N TYR A 126 11.80 11.56 -1.23
CA TYR A 126 12.48 10.42 -1.86
C TYR A 126 12.25 9.12 -1.09
N VAL A 127 12.28 9.19 0.26
CA VAL A 127 11.98 8.03 1.11
C VAL A 127 10.53 7.57 0.91
N TYR A 128 9.59 8.51 0.77
CA TYR A 128 8.20 8.20 0.49
C TYR A 128 8.03 7.49 -0.87
N ILE A 129 8.66 8.02 -1.94
CA ILE A 129 8.65 7.40 -3.27
C ILE A 129 9.18 5.96 -3.18
N LEU A 130 10.31 5.76 -2.48
CA LEU A 130 10.92 4.44 -2.32
C LEU A 130 9.95 3.47 -1.63
N GLY A 131 9.22 3.90 -0.61
CA GLY A 131 8.19 3.11 0.06
C GLY A 131 7.05 2.71 -0.89
N VAL A 132 6.54 3.64 -1.70
CA VAL A 132 5.46 3.37 -2.67
C VAL A 132 5.94 2.43 -3.77
N VAL A 133 7.13 2.66 -4.33
CA VAL A 133 7.73 1.79 -5.37
C VAL A 133 7.93 0.37 -4.82
N PHE A 134 8.46 0.26 -3.60
CA PHE A 134 8.62 -1.04 -2.95
C PHE A 134 7.28 -1.76 -2.77
N GLY A 135 6.25 -1.03 -2.33
CA GLY A 135 4.88 -1.57 -2.19
C GLY A 135 4.27 -2.07 -3.50
N ILE A 136 4.64 -1.48 -4.65
CA ILE A 136 4.20 -1.94 -5.98
C ILE A 136 5.03 -3.15 -6.43
N LEU A 137 6.34 -3.17 -6.16
CA LEU A 137 7.22 -4.26 -6.60
C LEU A 137 6.92 -5.59 -5.89
N VAL A 138 6.51 -5.56 -4.62
CA VAL A 138 6.19 -6.78 -3.85
C VAL A 138 5.13 -7.65 -4.52
N PRO A 139 3.96 -7.16 -4.93
CA PRO A 139 2.97 -7.94 -5.68
C PRO A 139 3.50 -8.50 -7.01
N PHE A 140 4.30 -7.73 -7.74
CA PHE A 140 4.92 -8.22 -8.99
C PHE A 140 5.87 -9.39 -8.72
N TYR A 141 6.65 -9.32 -7.66
CA TYR A 141 7.55 -10.41 -7.27
C TYR A 141 6.79 -11.67 -6.85
N LEU A 142 5.67 -11.51 -6.11
CA LEU A 142 4.89 -12.64 -5.57
C LEU A 142 4.02 -13.33 -6.62
N TYR A 143 3.37 -12.55 -7.48
CA TYR A 143 2.34 -13.05 -8.42
C TYR A 143 2.83 -13.08 -9.87
N GLY A 144 4.01 -12.53 -10.16
CA GLY A 144 4.61 -12.53 -11.49
C GLY A 144 3.71 -11.91 -12.54
N ASN A 145 3.41 -12.65 -13.61
CA ASN A 145 2.59 -12.17 -14.73
C ASN A 145 1.07 -12.27 -14.52
N ASP A 146 0.62 -12.60 -13.30
CA ASP A 146 -0.81 -12.66 -12.98
C ASP A 146 -1.35 -11.25 -12.74
N LEU A 147 -1.70 -10.54 -13.84
CA LEU A 147 -2.14 -9.15 -13.79
C LEU A 147 -3.38 -8.93 -12.90
N ILE A 148 -4.24 -9.96 -12.76
CA ILE A 148 -5.43 -9.86 -11.90
C ILE A 148 -5.00 -9.85 -10.44
N ALA A 149 -4.11 -10.76 -10.05
CA ALA A 149 -3.60 -10.82 -8.68
C ALA A 149 -2.78 -9.56 -8.32
N VAL A 150 -1.88 -9.15 -9.22
CA VAL A 150 -1.08 -7.92 -9.06
C VAL A 150 -1.98 -6.70 -8.96
N GLY A 151 -2.94 -6.54 -9.87
CA GLY A 151 -3.86 -5.39 -9.88
C GLY A 151 -4.70 -5.31 -8.61
N ALA A 152 -5.28 -6.44 -8.17
CA ALA A 152 -6.10 -6.49 -6.96
C ALA A 152 -5.31 -6.13 -5.69
N THR A 153 -4.05 -6.60 -5.58
CA THR A 153 -3.20 -6.34 -4.40
C THR A 153 -2.51 -4.98 -4.45
N SER A 154 -2.24 -4.44 -5.64
CA SER A 154 -1.60 -3.13 -5.83
C SER A 154 -2.58 -1.96 -5.82
N PHE A 155 -3.89 -2.20 -5.80
CA PHE A 155 -4.90 -1.13 -5.88
C PHE A 155 -4.71 -0.08 -4.79
N ALA A 156 -4.40 -0.49 -3.57
CA ALA A 156 -4.12 0.44 -2.46
C ALA A 156 -2.89 1.32 -2.72
N ASN A 157 -1.88 0.79 -3.43
CA ASN A 157 -0.67 1.54 -3.76
C ASN A 157 -0.89 2.61 -4.82
N PHE A 158 -1.99 2.51 -5.61
CA PHE A 158 -2.36 3.55 -6.56
C PHE A 158 -2.61 4.90 -5.87
N PHE A 159 -3.23 4.90 -4.70
CA PHE A 159 -3.35 6.11 -3.88
C PHE A 159 -1.98 6.69 -3.50
N GLY A 160 -0.97 5.85 -3.25
CA GLY A 160 0.40 6.28 -3.01
C GLY A 160 0.98 7.10 -4.18
N LEU A 161 0.68 6.72 -5.43
CA LEU A 161 1.10 7.49 -6.61
C LEU A 161 0.43 8.86 -6.67
N VAL A 162 -0.86 8.93 -6.34
CA VAL A 162 -1.59 10.22 -6.26
C VAL A 162 -0.94 11.11 -5.19
N PHE A 163 -0.60 10.56 -4.03
CA PHE A 163 0.09 11.31 -2.99
C PHE A 163 1.49 11.78 -3.42
N ILE A 164 2.25 10.99 -4.19
CA ILE A 164 3.52 11.43 -4.77
C ILE A 164 3.32 12.69 -5.63
N ALA A 165 2.31 12.69 -6.50
CA ALA A 165 1.98 13.86 -7.32
C ALA A 165 1.63 15.09 -6.47
N LEU A 166 0.81 14.91 -5.44
CA LEU A 166 0.40 15.99 -4.54
C LEU A 166 1.58 16.53 -3.71
N TYR A 167 2.48 15.66 -3.25
CA TYR A 167 3.70 16.09 -2.56
C TYR A 167 4.66 16.80 -3.52
N ALA A 168 4.78 16.34 -4.77
CA ALA A 168 5.61 16.98 -5.78
C ALA A 168 5.23 18.43 -6.04
N LEU A 169 3.93 18.74 -6.05
CA LEU A 169 3.42 20.12 -6.18
C LEU A 169 3.87 21.02 -5.01
N ASN A 170 4.10 20.45 -3.83
CA ASN A 170 4.52 21.18 -2.64
C ASN A 170 6.04 21.18 -2.40
N LEU A 171 6.82 20.50 -3.25
CA LEU A 171 8.28 20.43 -3.09
C LEU A 171 8.93 21.82 -3.12
N LYS A 172 8.34 22.75 -3.85
CA LYS A 172 8.85 24.11 -4.01
C LYS A 172 8.82 24.89 -2.70
N SER A 173 7.91 24.55 -1.78
CA SER A 173 7.79 25.15 -0.46
C SER A 173 8.70 24.49 0.60
N MET A 174 9.33 23.36 0.27
CA MET A 174 10.26 22.67 1.17
C MET A 174 11.68 23.17 0.89
N ARG A 175 12.34 23.82 1.86
CA ARG A 175 13.74 24.23 1.72
C ARG A 175 14.66 23.01 1.79
N ALA A 176 15.68 23.02 0.92
CA ALA A 176 16.86 22.20 1.16
C ALA A 176 17.59 22.79 2.39
N HIS A 177 17.44 22.18 3.57
CA HIS A 177 18.29 22.53 4.69
C HIS A 177 19.72 22.20 4.29
N PRO A 178 20.65 23.19 4.22
CA PRO A 178 22.06 22.86 4.18
C PRO A 178 22.35 22.11 5.48
N VAL A 179 22.96 20.94 5.36
CA VAL A 179 23.53 20.23 6.50
C VAL A 179 24.56 21.21 7.09
N LYS A 180 24.22 21.88 8.21
CA LYS A 180 25.24 22.56 8.98
C LYS A 180 26.17 21.47 9.46
N GLY A 181 27.38 21.44 8.86
CA GLY A 181 28.44 20.55 9.30
C GLY A 181 28.70 20.74 10.79
N PHE A 182 28.96 19.63 11.43
CA PHE A 182 29.54 19.57 12.76
C PHE A 182 30.94 20.18 12.74
#